data_3151287f416c78a5b3f37a05225d8c43
#
_entry.id   3151287f416c78a5b3f37a05225d8c43
#
_cell.length_a   1.000
_cell.length_b   1.000
_cell.length_c   1.000
_cell.angle_alpha   90.00
_cell.angle_beta   90.00
_cell.angle_gamma   90.00
#
_symmetry.space_group_name_H-M   'P 1'
#
loop_
_entity.id
_entity.type
_entity.pdbx_description
1 polymer ?
#
loop_
_entity_poly.entity_id
_entity_poly.type
_entity_poly.pdbx_seq_one_letter_code
_entity_poly.pdbx_strand_id
1 'polypeptide(L)'
;MNTVLVTGAAGFIGHHLSKLLIKEGYYVVGLDNINDYYDPNLKLARLQDMNINTDDIQYNEPLEGDITFVKLDLTDKDNVRNLFEKYRFDYVVNLAAQAGVRYSLINPHSYVDSNITGFLNILEACRAFPVKHLVFASSSSVYGLNQNIPFKTSHHTDHPLAMYAASKKANEMMGHSYAQLFNIPCTGLRFFTVYGPWGRPDMALHIFTKAIVEDREFEVFNYGKMSRDFTYVLDIVESVKRLLPLPPKPNNPKYDPKNPNPAVSSAPYQLFNIGNNSPVALMDYVHAVEKALGKKGKIVYKEIQPGDVPSTYADVQNLFEYIDFKPSTTIEEGIKVFVDKYLELNSN
;
A
#
# COMPACT_ATOMS: atom_id res chain seq x y z
N MET A 1 22.46 10.77 9.03
CA MET A 1 21.66 9.75 8.33
C MET A 1 20.23 9.86 8.87
N ASN A 2 19.21 9.99 8.03
CA ASN A 2 17.83 10.03 8.50
C ASN A 2 17.33 8.61 8.79
N THR A 3 16.58 8.46 9.88
CA THR A 3 16.00 7.18 10.31
C THR A 3 14.53 7.09 9.89
N VAL A 4 14.16 5.98 9.23
CA VAL A 4 12.80 5.75 8.72
C VAL A 4 12.21 4.47 9.31
N LEU A 5 11.01 4.56 9.88
CA LEU A 5 10.19 3.39 10.17
C LEU A 5 9.36 3.04 8.93
N VAL A 6 9.46 1.81 8.46
CA VAL A 6 8.57 1.22 7.46
C VAL A 6 7.76 0.11 8.13
N THR A 7 6.47 0.35 8.38
CA THR A 7 5.57 -0.71 8.87
C THR A 7 5.04 -1.53 7.69
N GLY A 8 4.83 -2.82 7.89
CA GLY A 8 4.52 -3.74 6.79
C GLY A 8 5.75 -4.06 5.93
N ALA A 9 6.95 -4.05 6.53
CA ALA A 9 8.22 -4.23 5.82
C ALA A 9 8.38 -5.61 5.16
N ALA A 10 7.77 -6.66 5.71
CA ALA A 10 7.69 -7.98 5.09
C ALA A 10 6.53 -8.10 4.07
N GLY A 11 5.76 -7.02 3.88
CA GLY A 11 4.69 -6.92 2.90
C GLY A 11 5.22 -6.60 1.49
N PHE A 12 4.33 -6.64 0.50
CA PHE A 12 4.67 -6.40 -0.92
C PHE A 12 5.33 -5.03 -1.15
N ILE A 13 4.64 -3.94 -0.82
CA ILE A 13 5.15 -2.58 -1.06
C ILE A 13 6.27 -2.23 -0.08
N GLY A 14 6.12 -2.64 1.21
CA GLY A 14 7.10 -2.35 2.26
C GLY A 14 8.48 -2.94 1.98
N HIS A 15 8.56 -4.16 1.45
CA HIS A 15 9.81 -4.79 1.01
C HIS A 15 10.54 -3.94 -0.05
N HIS A 16 9.86 -3.57 -1.14
CA HIS A 16 10.46 -2.75 -2.20
C HIS A 16 10.86 -1.35 -1.71
N LEU A 17 10.02 -0.74 -0.88
CA LEU A 17 10.31 0.58 -0.31
C LEU A 17 11.54 0.53 0.60
N SER A 18 11.64 -0.47 1.46
CA SER A 18 12.79 -0.64 2.35
C SER A 18 14.08 -0.76 1.55
N LYS A 19 14.10 -1.61 0.52
CA LYS A 19 15.27 -1.77 -0.38
C LYS A 19 15.65 -0.46 -1.10
N LEU A 20 14.67 0.32 -1.53
CA LEU A 20 14.93 1.61 -2.18
C LEU A 20 15.51 2.63 -1.19
N LEU A 21 14.92 2.75 0.02
CA LEU A 21 15.36 3.71 1.02
C LEU A 21 16.79 3.44 1.50
N ILE A 22 17.20 2.17 1.61
CA ILE A 22 18.60 1.82 1.92
C ILE A 22 19.56 2.35 0.85
N LYS A 23 19.25 2.15 -0.44
CA LYS A 23 20.05 2.66 -1.56
C LYS A 23 20.17 4.17 -1.54
N GLU A 24 19.16 4.87 -1.03
CA GLU A 24 19.13 6.33 -0.88
C GLU A 24 19.81 6.81 0.42
N GLY A 25 20.41 5.92 1.18
CA GLY A 25 21.20 6.26 2.38
C GLY A 25 20.38 6.52 3.64
N TYR A 26 19.15 6.01 3.74
CA TYR A 26 18.38 6.03 4.98
C TYR A 26 18.76 4.85 5.89
N TYR A 27 18.68 5.06 7.21
CA TYR A 27 18.65 3.95 8.16
C TYR A 27 17.20 3.47 8.30
N VAL A 28 16.93 2.26 7.86
CA VAL A 28 15.57 1.71 7.81
C VAL A 28 15.33 0.74 8.95
N VAL A 29 14.30 1.00 9.75
CA VAL A 29 13.75 0.03 10.70
C VAL A 29 12.45 -0.49 10.11
N GLY A 30 12.40 -1.78 9.84
CA GLY A 30 11.24 -2.47 9.29
C GLY A 30 10.43 -3.15 10.40
N LEU A 31 9.11 -3.01 10.39
CA LEU A 31 8.19 -3.65 11.31
C LEU A 31 7.15 -4.45 10.54
N ASP A 32 6.89 -5.71 10.94
CA ASP A 32 5.78 -6.55 10.44
C ASP A 32 5.41 -7.57 11.51
N ASN A 33 4.14 -7.95 11.61
CA ASN A 33 3.70 -9.01 12.54
C ASN A 33 3.81 -10.42 11.95
N ILE A 34 4.10 -10.53 10.64
CA ILE A 34 4.19 -11.79 9.89
C ILE A 34 2.91 -12.62 10.06
N ASN A 35 1.72 -11.98 9.95
CA ASN A 35 0.44 -12.68 10.06
C ASN A 35 0.23 -13.67 8.90
N ASP A 36 -0.71 -14.57 9.09
CA ASP A 36 -1.07 -15.68 8.21
C ASP A 36 -2.23 -15.35 7.25
N TYR A 37 -2.50 -14.08 6.96
CA TYR A 37 -3.52 -13.68 5.99
C TYR A 37 -3.30 -14.35 4.61
N TYR A 38 -2.05 -14.53 4.24
CA TYR A 38 -1.58 -15.41 3.17
C TYR A 38 -0.33 -16.14 3.66
N ASP A 39 0.16 -17.11 2.89
CA ASP A 39 1.33 -17.93 3.26
C ASP A 39 2.49 -17.07 3.81
N PRO A 40 2.82 -17.22 5.12
CA PRO A 40 3.92 -16.47 5.74
C PRO A 40 5.28 -16.70 5.09
N ASN A 41 5.49 -17.83 4.42
CA ASN A 41 6.75 -18.13 3.75
C ASN A 41 7.12 -17.08 2.71
N LEU A 42 6.12 -16.46 2.05
CA LEU A 42 6.39 -15.35 1.13
C LEU A 42 6.91 -14.09 1.86
N LYS A 43 6.44 -13.84 3.09
CA LYS A 43 6.96 -12.75 3.94
C LYS A 43 8.37 -13.04 4.41
N LEU A 44 8.64 -14.28 4.83
CA LEU A 44 9.97 -14.74 5.23
C LEU A 44 10.96 -14.64 4.06
N ALA A 45 10.57 -15.07 2.86
CA ALA A 45 11.40 -14.96 1.66
C ALA A 45 11.75 -13.49 1.31
N ARG A 46 10.82 -12.53 1.51
CA ARG A 46 11.12 -11.10 1.33
C ARG A 46 12.10 -10.58 2.38
N LEU A 47 12.05 -11.08 3.62
CA LEU A 47 13.01 -10.73 4.67
C LEU A 47 14.38 -11.32 4.37
N GLN A 48 14.45 -12.56 3.90
CA GLN A 48 15.71 -13.19 3.44
C GLN A 48 16.33 -12.45 2.27
N ASP A 49 15.52 -11.93 1.33
CA ASP A 49 15.98 -11.04 0.22
C ASP A 49 16.53 -9.67 0.71
N MET A 50 16.35 -9.36 1.99
CA MET A 50 16.98 -8.24 2.72
C MET A 50 18.03 -8.71 3.76
N ASN A 51 18.60 -9.88 3.58
CA ASN A 51 19.63 -10.49 4.43
C ASN A 51 19.23 -10.63 5.91
N ILE A 52 17.93 -10.75 6.22
CA ILE A 52 17.45 -11.07 7.58
C ILE A 52 17.50 -12.59 7.79
N ASN A 53 18.17 -13.05 8.86
CA ASN A 53 18.11 -14.44 9.25
C ASN A 53 16.73 -14.76 9.87
N THR A 54 15.86 -15.40 9.09
CA THR A 54 14.46 -15.64 9.49
C THR A 54 14.30 -16.70 10.58
N ASP A 55 15.29 -17.55 10.81
CA ASP A 55 15.26 -18.58 11.87
C ASP A 55 15.41 -17.96 13.27
N ASP A 56 16.01 -16.75 13.35
CA ASP A 56 16.23 -16.04 14.60
C ASP A 56 15.09 -15.06 14.95
N ILE A 57 13.99 -15.02 14.15
CA ILE A 57 12.89 -14.08 14.39
C ILE A 57 12.19 -14.39 15.71
N GLN A 58 12.31 -13.48 16.67
CA GLN A 58 11.57 -13.45 17.91
C GLN A 58 10.69 -12.20 17.99
N TYR A 59 9.58 -12.26 18.75
CA TYR A 59 8.70 -11.12 18.92
C TYR A 59 9.38 -9.99 19.69
N ASN A 60 9.31 -8.77 19.15
CA ASN A 60 9.89 -7.55 19.68
C ASN A 60 11.42 -7.56 19.84
N GLU A 61 12.13 -8.49 19.20
CA GLU A 61 13.59 -8.51 19.17
C GLU A 61 14.09 -8.01 17.81
N PRO A 62 14.97 -6.98 17.78
CA PRO A 62 15.56 -6.48 16.54
C PRO A 62 16.54 -7.49 15.92
N LEU A 63 16.43 -7.70 14.62
CA LEU A 63 17.38 -8.46 13.80
C LEU A 63 18.02 -7.56 12.77
N GLU A 64 19.32 -7.65 12.64
CA GLU A 64 20.11 -6.87 11.69
C GLU A 64 20.28 -7.62 10.36
N GLY A 65 20.15 -6.89 9.26
CA GLY A 65 20.41 -7.29 7.89
C GLY A 65 20.67 -6.05 7.07
N ASP A 66 20.10 -5.96 5.85
CA ASP A 66 20.11 -4.70 5.10
C ASP A 66 19.27 -3.63 5.81
N ILE A 67 18.29 -4.05 6.59
CA ILE A 67 17.49 -3.22 7.50
C ILE A 67 17.59 -3.78 8.92
N THR A 68 17.25 -2.98 9.92
CA THR A 68 16.89 -3.52 11.25
C THR A 68 15.43 -3.97 11.20
N PHE A 69 15.16 -5.27 11.32
CA PHE A 69 13.81 -5.81 11.30
C PHE A 69 13.31 -6.12 12.71
N VAL A 70 12.04 -5.77 13.00
CA VAL A 70 11.38 -6.10 14.27
C VAL A 70 10.04 -6.78 13.98
N LYS A 71 9.86 -8.02 14.43
CA LYS A 71 8.55 -8.66 14.43
C LYS A 71 7.69 -8.08 15.54
N LEU A 72 6.71 -7.26 15.17
CA LEU A 72 5.85 -6.57 16.14
C LEU A 72 4.47 -6.32 15.54
N ASP A 73 3.42 -6.45 16.36
CA ASP A 73 2.06 -6.06 15.98
C ASP A 73 1.80 -4.59 16.34
N LEU A 74 1.15 -3.84 15.44
CA LEU A 74 0.80 -2.44 15.70
C LEU A 74 -0.21 -2.27 16.83
N THR A 75 -0.95 -3.31 17.19
CA THR A 75 -1.88 -3.30 18.33
C THR A 75 -1.17 -3.34 19.67
N ASP A 76 0.10 -3.74 19.70
CA ASP A 76 0.96 -3.72 20.88
C ASP A 76 1.48 -2.29 21.16
N LYS A 77 0.62 -1.51 21.79
CA LYS A 77 0.82 -0.09 22.07
C LYS A 77 2.16 0.21 22.76
N ASP A 78 2.51 -0.61 23.76
CA ASP A 78 3.67 -0.32 24.61
C ASP A 78 4.97 -0.61 23.85
N ASN A 79 5.05 -1.70 23.12
CA ASN A 79 6.22 -2.01 22.33
C ASN A 79 6.35 -1.13 21.09
N VAL A 80 5.26 -0.67 20.47
CA VAL A 80 5.30 0.37 19.43
C VAL A 80 5.88 1.66 19.98
N ARG A 81 5.44 2.11 21.17
CA ARG A 81 5.98 3.29 21.83
C ARG A 81 7.48 3.14 22.16
N ASN A 82 7.90 1.99 22.70
CA ASN A 82 9.30 1.70 23.03
C ASN A 82 10.19 1.72 21.78
N LEU A 83 9.67 1.24 20.63
CA LEU A 83 10.37 1.30 19.35
C LEU A 83 10.66 2.76 18.92
N PHE A 84 9.67 3.64 19.02
CA PHE A 84 9.84 5.07 18.74
C PHE A 84 10.81 5.75 19.72
N GLU A 85 10.76 5.39 20.97
CA GLU A 85 11.68 5.91 21.98
C GLU A 85 13.12 5.52 21.70
N LYS A 86 13.35 4.25 21.30
CA LYS A 86 14.68 3.71 21.01
C LYS A 86 15.29 4.33 19.75
N TYR A 87 14.54 4.39 18.65
CA TYR A 87 15.11 4.74 17.33
C TYR A 87 14.93 6.21 16.95
N ARG A 88 13.99 6.95 17.57
CA ARG A 88 13.77 8.38 17.30
C ARG A 88 13.64 8.68 15.81
N PHE A 89 12.62 8.14 15.17
CA PHE A 89 12.41 8.23 13.73
C PHE A 89 12.29 9.67 13.21
N ASP A 90 12.99 9.97 12.13
CA ASP A 90 12.78 11.19 11.34
C ASP A 90 11.50 11.09 10.50
N TYR A 91 11.25 9.91 9.95
CA TYR A 91 10.13 9.63 9.05
C TYR A 91 9.44 8.32 9.42
N VAL A 92 8.15 8.29 9.16
CA VAL A 92 7.33 7.07 9.31
C VAL A 92 6.55 6.82 8.05
N VAL A 93 6.66 5.62 7.47
CA VAL A 93 5.82 5.16 6.37
C VAL A 93 4.97 3.99 6.86
N ASN A 94 3.70 4.28 7.16
CA ASN A 94 2.77 3.28 7.69
C ASN A 94 2.02 2.57 6.55
N LEU A 95 2.55 1.40 6.15
CA LEU A 95 1.95 0.53 5.15
C LEU A 95 1.29 -0.71 5.77
N ALA A 96 1.63 -1.06 7.02
CA ALA A 96 1.02 -2.18 7.72
C ALA A 96 -0.49 -1.96 7.88
N ALA A 97 -1.23 -2.95 7.44
CA ALA A 97 -2.69 -2.96 7.54
C ALA A 97 -3.20 -4.38 7.25
N GLN A 98 -4.38 -4.71 7.79
CA GLN A 98 -5.16 -5.78 7.21
C GLN A 98 -5.70 -5.31 5.86
N ALA A 99 -5.25 -5.95 4.79
CA ALA A 99 -5.63 -5.63 3.41
C ALA A 99 -6.69 -6.59 2.87
N GLY A 100 -7.26 -6.28 1.69
CA GLY A 100 -8.23 -7.11 1.00
C GLY A 100 -9.67 -6.69 1.27
N VAL A 101 -10.37 -6.21 0.23
CA VAL A 101 -11.79 -5.81 0.34
C VAL A 101 -12.66 -7.01 0.71
N ARG A 102 -12.48 -8.15 0.04
CA ARG A 102 -13.31 -9.35 0.21
C ARG A 102 -13.13 -10.00 1.59
N TYR A 103 -11.91 -10.06 2.08
CA TYR A 103 -11.64 -10.64 3.39
C TYR A 103 -12.29 -9.84 4.53
N SER A 104 -12.56 -8.54 4.32
CA SER A 104 -13.28 -7.73 5.31
C SER A 104 -14.75 -8.13 5.51
N LEU A 105 -15.31 -8.91 4.59
CA LEU A 105 -16.64 -9.53 4.74
C LEU A 105 -16.58 -10.79 5.61
N ILE A 106 -15.41 -11.44 5.71
CA ILE A 106 -15.20 -12.70 6.46
C ILE A 106 -14.72 -12.40 7.87
N ASN A 107 -13.72 -11.52 8.01
CA ASN A 107 -13.13 -11.16 9.31
C ASN A 107 -13.04 -9.63 9.47
N PRO A 108 -14.15 -8.93 9.76
CA PRO A 108 -14.16 -7.46 9.90
C PRO A 108 -13.37 -6.96 11.13
N HIS A 109 -13.27 -7.76 12.21
CA HIS A 109 -12.55 -7.36 13.42
C HIS A 109 -11.07 -7.11 13.17
N SER A 110 -10.41 -7.91 12.35
CA SER A 110 -9.00 -7.71 12.01
C SER A 110 -8.71 -6.34 11.37
N TYR A 111 -9.72 -5.73 10.73
CA TYR A 111 -9.59 -4.38 10.15
C TYR A 111 -9.73 -3.28 11.22
N VAL A 112 -10.52 -3.50 12.25
CA VAL A 112 -10.59 -2.58 13.40
C VAL A 112 -9.27 -2.64 14.17
N ASP A 113 -8.82 -3.84 14.50
CA ASP A 113 -7.61 -4.04 15.29
C ASP A 113 -6.38 -3.47 14.54
N SER A 114 -6.08 -3.96 13.34
CA SER A 114 -4.87 -3.57 12.63
C SER A 114 -4.95 -2.14 12.06
N ASN A 115 -6.08 -1.76 11.42
CA ASN A 115 -6.13 -0.52 10.65
C ASN A 115 -6.54 0.68 11.51
N ILE A 116 -7.35 0.48 12.55
CA ILE A 116 -7.81 1.57 13.42
C ILE A 116 -6.97 1.62 14.69
N THR A 117 -6.97 0.57 15.51
CA THR A 117 -6.21 0.53 16.76
C THR A 117 -4.71 0.62 16.49
N GLY A 118 -4.19 -0.18 15.54
CA GLY A 118 -2.78 -0.13 15.16
C GLY A 118 -2.35 1.24 14.63
N PHE A 119 -3.16 1.88 13.79
CA PHE A 119 -2.85 3.22 13.28
C PHE A 119 -2.93 4.29 14.38
N LEU A 120 -3.86 4.17 15.34
CA LEU A 120 -3.91 5.04 16.51
C LEU A 120 -2.60 4.97 17.31
N ASN A 121 -2.05 3.78 17.50
CA ASN A 121 -0.78 3.60 18.21
C ASN A 121 0.39 4.28 17.49
N ILE A 122 0.43 4.24 16.15
CA ILE A 122 1.41 5.00 15.35
C ILE A 122 1.24 6.51 15.54
N LEU A 123 0.01 7.01 15.50
CA LEU A 123 -0.27 8.44 15.71
C LEU A 123 0.13 8.92 17.11
N GLU A 124 -0.19 8.16 18.16
CA GLU A 124 0.22 8.45 19.54
C GLU A 124 1.73 8.38 19.72
N ALA A 125 2.41 7.44 19.05
CA ALA A 125 3.86 7.36 19.06
C ALA A 125 4.49 8.57 18.34
N CYS A 126 3.97 9.01 17.20
CA CYS A 126 4.40 10.23 16.51
C CYS A 126 4.13 11.49 17.35
N ARG A 127 3.06 11.51 18.16
CA ARG A 127 2.77 12.59 19.09
C ARG A 127 3.78 12.65 20.24
N ALA A 128 4.14 11.49 20.80
CA ALA A 128 5.09 11.39 21.89
C ALA A 128 6.54 11.64 21.43
N PHE A 129 6.87 11.26 20.22
CA PHE A 129 8.18 11.37 19.59
C PHE A 129 8.02 12.00 18.21
N PRO A 130 8.04 13.35 18.10
CA PRO A 130 7.73 14.07 16.87
C PRO A 130 8.59 13.65 15.69
N VAL A 131 7.93 13.43 14.55
CA VAL A 131 8.55 13.05 13.28
C VAL A 131 8.48 14.20 12.28
N LYS A 132 9.38 14.21 11.29
CA LYS A 132 9.38 15.21 10.20
C LYS A 132 8.21 15.00 9.25
N HIS A 133 7.81 13.74 9.03
CA HIS A 133 6.69 13.39 8.14
C HIS A 133 6.16 11.98 8.46
N LEU A 134 4.85 11.87 8.61
CA LEU A 134 4.11 10.61 8.60
C LEU A 134 3.42 10.43 7.25
N VAL A 135 3.83 9.43 6.48
CA VAL A 135 3.13 8.99 5.26
C VAL A 135 2.36 7.73 5.58
N PHE A 136 1.09 7.65 5.23
CA PHE A 136 0.26 6.48 5.53
C PHE A 136 -0.57 6.01 4.33
N ALA A 137 -0.77 4.69 4.26
CA ALA A 137 -1.56 4.08 3.21
C ALA A 137 -3.07 4.21 3.49
N SER A 138 -3.76 5.02 2.66
CA SER A 138 -5.18 4.92 2.39
C SER A 138 -5.42 3.98 1.19
N SER A 139 -6.56 4.06 0.51
CA SER A 139 -6.92 3.18 -0.61
C SER A 139 -7.91 3.84 -1.54
N SER A 140 -7.87 3.51 -2.83
CA SER A 140 -8.91 3.88 -3.79
C SER A 140 -10.30 3.32 -3.43
N SER A 141 -10.38 2.27 -2.60
CA SER A 141 -11.64 1.72 -2.11
C SER A 141 -12.47 2.71 -1.29
N VAL A 142 -11.87 3.79 -0.75
CA VAL A 142 -12.60 4.85 -0.03
C VAL A 142 -13.61 5.58 -0.92
N TYR A 143 -13.40 5.57 -2.26
CA TYR A 143 -14.36 6.19 -3.18
C TYR A 143 -15.72 5.48 -3.20
N GLY A 144 -15.78 4.20 -2.83
CA GLY A 144 -17.03 3.48 -2.60
C GLY A 144 -18.02 3.55 -3.76
N LEU A 145 -19.21 4.08 -3.52
CA LEU A 145 -20.29 4.27 -4.52
C LEU A 145 -20.08 5.44 -5.47
N ASN A 146 -18.98 6.20 -5.36
CA ASN A 146 -18.70 7.30 -6.29
C ASN A 146 -18.46 6.76 -7.71
N GLN A 147 -19.17 7.31 -8.70
CA GLN A 147 -19.08 6.93 -10.11
C GLN A 147 -18.37 7.98 -10.97
N ASN A 148 -17.96 9.12 -10.38
CA ASN A 148 -17.28 10.18 -11.12
C ASN A 148 -15.81 9.80 -11.33
N ILE A 149 -15.45 9.42 -12.55
CA ILE A 149 -14.08 9.11 -12.96
C ILE A 149 -13.55 10.17 -13.94
N PRO A 150 -12.22 10.50 -13.89
CA PRO A 150 -11.23 9.98 -12.95
C PRO A 150 -11.52 10.38 -11.50
N PHE A 151 -11.21 9.48 -10.55
CA PHE A 151 -11.36 9.78 -9.13
C PHE A 151 -10.41 10.88 -8.70
N LYS A 152 -10.96 11.96 -8.13
CA LYS A 152 -10.20 13.09 -7.59
C LYS A 152 -10.16 13.05 -6.08
N THR A 153 -9.06 13.49 -5.48
CA THR A 153 -8.94 13.57 -4.01
C THR A 153 -9.96 14.52 -3.37
N SER A 154 -10.50 15.45 -4.16
CA SER A 154 -11.60 16.35 -3.76
C SER A 154 -12.98 15.70 -3.75
N HIS A 155 -13.15 14.51 -4.33
CA HIS A 155 -14.45 13.83 -4.33
C HIS A 155 -14.83 13.34 -2.92
N HIS A 156 -16.12 13.37 -2.62
CA HIS A 156 -16.69 12.79 -1.41
C HIS A 156 -16.49 11.26 -1.38
N THR A 157 -16.22 10.74 -0.18
CA THR A 157 -15.90 9.33 0.07
C THR A 157 -16.71 8.78 1.25
N ASP A 158 -17.99 9.17 1.31
CA ASP A 158 -18.85 8.98 2.49
C ASP A 158 -19.68 7.68 2.42
N HIS A 159 -19.58 6.93 1.32
CA HIS A 159 -20.33 5.69 1.09
C HIS A 159 -19.42 4.51 0.76
N PRO A 160 -18.61 4.05 1.75
CA PRO A 160 -17.70 2.90 1.56
C PRO A 160 -18.52 1.62 1.33
N LEU A 161 -18.00 0.72 0.46
CA LEU A 161 -18.68 -0.54 0.10
C LEU A 161 -18.29 -1.73 1.01
N ALA A 162 -17.25 -1.57 1.82
CA ALA A 162 -16.74 -2.64 2.67
C ALA A 162 -16.03 -2.09 3.92
N MET A 163 -15.89 -2.92 4.96
CA MET A 163 -15.21 -2.55 6.22
C MET A 163 -13.77 -2.13 5.98
N TYR A 164 -13.07 -2.73 5.01
CA TYR A 164 -11.73 -2.27 4.58
C TYR A 164 -11.75 -0.79 4.16
N ALA A 165 -12.67 -0.41 3.27
CA ALA A 165 -12.78 0.97 2.80
C ALA A 165 -13.12 1.94 3.95
N ALA A 166 -14.04 1.55 4.84
CA ALA A 166 -14.40 2.33 6.02
C ALA A 166 -13.20 2.52 6.96
N SER A 167 -12.40 1.47 7.20
CA SER A 167 -11.18 1.57 8.03
C SER A 167 -10.13 2.49 7.43
N LYS A 168 -9.95 2.47 6.09
CA LYS A 168 -9.02 3.39 5.41
C LYS A 168 -9.51 4.83 5.42
N LYS A 169 -10.82 5.04 5.28
CA LYS A 169 -11.40 6.38 5.46
C LYS A 169 -11.24 6.88 6.90
N ALA A 170 -11.39 6.01 7.90
CA ALA A 170 -11.12 6.35 9.30
C ALA A 170 -9.66 6.79 9.49
N ASN A 171 -8.68 6.12 8.85
CA ASN A 171 -7.28 6.56 8.89
C ASN A 171 -7.10 7.99 8.36
N GLU A 172 -7.77 8.37 7.26
CA GLU A 172 -7.72 9.75 6.75
C GLU A 172 -8.23 10.76 7.80
N MET A 173 -9.35 10.45 8.48
CA MET A 173 -9.93 11.32 9.50
C MET A 173 -9.05 11.41 10.76
N MET A 174 -8.50 10.29 11.21
CA MET A 174 -7.58 10.22 12.35
C MET A 174 -6.30 10.99 12.06
N GLY A 175 -5.67 10.78 10.90
CA GLY A 175 -4.47 11.51 10.47
C GLY A 175 -4.70 13.02 10.43
N HIS A 176 -5.84 13.47 9.87
CA HIS A 176 -6.20 14.89 9.87
C HIS A 176 -6.36 15.45 11.29
N SER A 177 -7.06 14.73 12.19
CA SER A 177 -7.27 15.18 13.57
C SER A 177 -5.94 15.37 14.30
N TYR A 178 -5.00 14.43 14.15
CA TYR A 178 -3.68 14.51 14.77
C TYR A 178 -2.79 15.60 14.15
N ALA A 179 -2.89 15.80 12.84
CA ALA A 179 -2.23 16.92 12.18
C ALA A 179 -2.74 18.27 12.73
N GLN A 180 -4.05 18.42 12.92
CA GLN A 180 -4.67 19.66 13.42
C GLN A 180 -4.34 19.91 14.90
N LEU A 181 -4.45 18.88 15.76
CA LEU A 181 -4.32 19.04 17.22
C LEU A 181 -2.87 19.06 17.67
N PHE A 182 -2.00 18.31 17.02
CA PHE A 182 -0.63 18.07 17.48
C PHE A 182 0.44 18.49 16.47
N ASN A 183 0.02 19.14 15.37
CA ASN A 183 0.91 19.63 14.31
C ASN A 183 1.82 18.55 13.71
N ILE A 184 1.33 17.30 13.61
CA ILE A 184 2.05 16.18 13.00
C ILE A 184 1.89 16.28 11.48
N PRO A 185 2.98 16.47 10.69
CA PRO A 185 2.86 16.52 9.24
C PRO A 185 2.44 15.15 8.69
N CYS A 186 1.23 15.06 8.12
CA CYS A 186 0.61 13.82 7.67
C CYS A 186 0.29 13.85 6.18
N THR A 187 0.72 12.84 5.42
CA THR A 187 0.26 12.61 4.05
C THR A 187 -0.39 11.25 3.91
N GLY A 188 -1.66 11.23 3.53
CA GLY A 188 -2.38 10.03 3.17
C GLY A 188 -2.29 9.74 1.67
N LEU A 189 -1.99 8.50 1.30
CA LEU A 189 -1.92 8.05 -0.08
C LEU A 189 -3.07 7.07 -0.36
N ARG A 190 -3.97 7.42 -1.28
CA ARG A 190 -5.01 6.53 -1.81
C ARG A 190 -4.41 5.68 -2.91
N PHE A 191 -3.90 4.51 -2.52
CA PHE A 191 -3.32 3.55 -3.47
C PHE A 191 -4.38 2.98 -4.40
N PHE A 192 -4.08 3.00 -5.70
CA PHE A 192 -4.78 2.23 -6.70
C PHE A 192 -4.16 0.82 -6.81
N THR A 193 -4.43 0.08 -7.89
CA THR A 193 -4.01 -1.33 -7.95
C THR A 193 -2.52 -1.43 -8.22
N VAL A 194 -1.74 -1.80 -7.21
CA VAL A 194 -0.29 -2.00 -7.33
C VAL A 194 0.00 -3.44 -7.78
N TYR A 195 0.91 -3.60 -8.73
CA TYR A 195 1.36 -4.91 -9.22
C TYR A 195 2.88 -4.95 -9.40
N GLY A 196 3.46 -6.14 -9.49
CA GLY A 196 4.89 -6.33 -9.73
C GLY A 196 5.47 -7.51 -8.97
N PRO A 197 6.80 -7.73 -9.06
CA PRO A 197 7.48 -8.85 -8.40
C PRO A 197 7.23 -8.84 -6.90
N TRP A 198 7.26 -10.03 -6.29
CA TRP A 198 6.90 -10.20 -4.88
C TRP A 198 5.45 -9.81 -4.53
N GLY A 199 4.56 -9.69 -5.54
CA GLY A 199 3.15 -9.36 -5.36
C GLY A 199 2.43 -10.36 -4.45
N ARG A 200 1.30 -9.91 -3.88
CA ARG A 200 0.50 -10.75 -2.97
C ARG A 200 -0.23 -11.87 -3.73
N PRO A 201 -0.34 -13.08 -3.13
CA PRO A 201 -0.97 -14.23 -3.79
C PRO A 201 -2.48 -14.11 -3.98
N ASP A 202 -3.15 -13.24 -3.23
CA ASP A 202 -4.58 -12.93 -3.33
C ASP A 202 -4.93 -11.94 -4.46
N MET A 203 -3.93 -11.42 -5.18
CA MET A 203 -4.14 -10.48 -6.28
C MET A 203 -4.18 -11.16 -7.65
N ALA A 204 -4.91 -10.56 -8.59
CA ALA A 204 -5.19 -11.09 -9.91
C ALA A 204 -3.92 -11.57 -10.66
N LEU A 205 -2.83 -10.79 -10.64
CA LEU A 205 -1.59 -11.16 -11.31
C LEU A 205 -1.05 -12.52 -10.85
N HIS A 206 -0.99 -12.70 -9.53
CA HIS A 206 -0.50 -13.96 -8.95
C HIS A 206 -1.47 -15.12 -9.26
N ILE A 207 -2.79 -14.90 -9.08
CA ILE A 207 -3.83 -15.91 -9.33
C ILE A 207 -3.77 -16.39 -10.78
N PHE A 208 -3.72 -15.46 -11.74
CA PHE A 208 -3.70 -15.78 -13.17
C PHE A 208 -2.39 -16.50 -13.55
N THR A 209 -1.25 -15.98 -13.11
CA THR A 209 0.06 -16.58 -13.39
C THR A 209 0.13 -18.00 -12.85
N LYS A 210 -0.25 -18.20 -11.59
CA LYS A 210 -0.26 -19.53 -10.94
C LYS A 210 -1.16 -20.51 -11.71
N ALA A 211 -2.37 -20.11 -12.04
CA ALA A 211 -3.32 -20.97 -12.74
C ALA A 211 -2.84 -21.36 -14.15
N ILE A 212 -2.23 -20.40 -14.90
CA ILE A 212 -1.70 -20.67 -16.23
C ILE A 212 -0.49 -21.61 -16.16
N VAL A 213 0.43 -21.41 -15.22
CA VAL A 213 1.60 -22.29 -15.01
C VAL A 213 1.15 -23.71 -14.68
N GLU A 214 0.20 -23.87 -13.76
CA GLU A 214 -0.33 -25.17 -13.32
C GLU A 214 -1.38 -25.78 -14.25
N ASP A 215 -1.65 -25.16 -15.40
CA ASP A 215 -2.65 -25.60 -16.39
C ASP A 215 -4.08 -25.73 -15.83
N ARG A 216 -4.44 -24.88 -14.84
CA ARG A 216 -5.74 -24.84 -14.18
C ARG A 216 -6.64 -23.73 -14.71
N GLU A 217 -7.94 -23.87 -14.53
CA GLU A 217 -8.90 -22.81 -14.78
C GLU A 217 -8.75 -21.68 -13.77
N PHE A 218 -9.05 -20.44 -14.20
CA PHE A 218 -9.21 -19.28 -13.33
C PHE A 218 -10.41 -18.41 -13.72
N GLU A 219 -10.96 -17.75 -12.72
CA GLU A 219 -12.16 -16.95 -12.89
C GLU A 219 -11.83 -15.51 -13.31
N VAL A 220 -12.57 -15.02 -14.30
CA VAL A 220 -12.57 -13.63 -14.74
C VAL A 220 -13.95 -13.05 -14.51
N PHE A 221 -14.05 -12.11 -13.56
CA PHE A 221 -15.30 -11.52 -13.14
C PHE A 221 -15.80 -10.43 -14.08
N ASN A 222 -17.12 -10.14 -13.99
CA ASN A 222 -17.83 -9.23 -14.87
C ASN A 222 -17.60 -9.54 -16.36
N TYR A 223 -17.50 -10.83 -16.69
CA TYR A 223 -17.24 -11.30 -18.06
C TYR A 223 -16.04 -10.61 -18.72
N GLY A 224 -15.03 -10.23 -17.95
CA GLY A 224 -13.86 -9.50 -18.42
C GLY A 224 -14.07 -7.99 -18.66
N LYS A 225 -15.29 -7.47 -18.45
CA LYS A 225 -15.66 -6.07 -18.69
C LYS A 225 -15.30 -5.19 -17.47
N MET A 226 -14.03 -5.21 -17.10
CA MET A 226 -13.48 -4.41 -16.01
C MET A 226 -12.23 -3.67 -16.48
N SER A 227 -11.96 -2.53 -15.87
CA SER A 227 -10.68 -1.83 -16.04
C SER A 227 -10.11 -1.40 -14.71
N ARG A 228 -8.78 -1.35 -14.60
CA ARG A 228 -8.08 -0.91 -13.40
C ARG A 228 -6.93 0.00 -13.79
N ASP A 229 -6.71 0.98 -12.94
CA ASP A 229 -5.47 1.75 -12.94
C ASP A 229 -4.40 0.90 -12.24
N PHE A 230 -3.63 0.16 -13.06
CA PHE A 230 -2.54 -0.69 -12.57
C PHE A 230 -1.24 0.11 -12.53
N THR A 231 -0.55 0.07 -11.40
CA THR A 231 0.70 0.79 -11.21
C THR A 231 1.81 -0.16 -10.78
N TYR A 232 2.94 -0.09 -11.46
CA TYR A 232 4.09 -0.93 -11.14
C TYR A 232 4.69 -0.57 -9.79
N VAL A 233 5.07 -1.56 -9.00
CA VAL A 233 5.48 -1.37 -7.59
C VAL A 233 6.72 -0.48 -7.46
N LEU A 234 7.68 -0.52 -8.38
CA LEU A 234 8.87 0.34 -8.29
C LEU A 234 8.52 1.81 -8.57
N ASP A 235 7.55 2.10 -9.45
CA ASP A 235 7.05 3.47 -9.65
C ASP A 235 6.31 3.98 -8.41
N ILE A 236 5.61 3.10 -7.70
CA ILE A 236 4.96 3.42 -6.42
C ILE A 236 5.98 3.79 -5.35
N VAL A 237 7.00 2.94 -5.14
CA VAL A 237 7.99 3.20 -4.08
C VAL A 237 8.89 4.39 -4.40
N GLU A 238 9.17 4.66 -5.68
CA GLU A 238 9.84 5.89 -6.13
C GLU A 238 9.00 7.12 -5.78
N SER A 239 7.68 7.07 -6.02
CA SER A 239 6.76 8.15 -5.65
C SER A 239 6.76 8.41 -4.14
N VAL A 240 6.71 7.36 -3.32
CA VAL A 240 6.75 7.47 -1.86
C VAL A 240 8.10 8.04 -1.38
N LYS A 241 9.22 7.56 -1.93
CA LYS A 241 10.56 8.05 -1.61
C LYS A 241 10.70 9.55 -1.89
N ARG A 242 10.22 10.02 -3.06
CA ARG A 242 10.25 11.44 -3.41
C ARG A 242 9.35 12.30 -2.53
N LEU A 243 8.21 11.76 -2.10
CA LEU A 243 7.28 12.43 -1.21
C LEU A 243 7.83 12.60 0.22
N LEU A 244 8.62 11.64 0.69
CA LEU A 244 9.07 11.57 2.09
C LEU A 244 9.75 12.87 2.60
N PRO A 245 10.66 13.53 1.85
CA PRO A 245 11.28 14.79 2.28
C PRO A 245 10.39 16.04 2.07
N LEU A 246 9.15 15.88 1.63
CA LEU A 246 8.22 16.95 1.29
C LEU A 246 6.98 16.95 2.22
N PRO A 247 7.15 17.18 3.54
CA PRO A 247 6.00 17.20 4.46
C PRO A 247 5.04 18.34 4.11
N PRO A 248 3.72 18.14 4.25
CA PRO A 248 2.75 19.19 4.10
C PRO A 248 2.96 20.27 5.15
N LYS A 249 2.75 21.53 4.74
CA LYS A 249 2.89 22.69 5.63
C LYS A 249 1.51 23.14 6.11
N PRO A 250 1.41 23.70 7.33
CA PRO A 250 0.18 24.33 7.80
C PRO A 250 -0.19 25.54 6.91
N ASN A 251 -1.46 25.94 6.98
CA ASN A 251 -2.02 27.06 6.23
C ASN A 251 -1.87 26.90 4.71
N ASN A 252 -2.25 25.72 4.20
CA ASN A 252 -2.23 25.45 2.76
C ASN A 252 -3.09 26.49 2.02
N PRO A 253 -2.52 27.25 1.04
CA PRO A 253 -3.25 28.32 0.35
C PRO A 253 -4.41 27.81 -0.52
N LYS A 254 -4.48 26.51 -0.80
CA LYS A 254 -5.60 25.87 -1.53
C LYS A 254 -6.77 25.49 -0.60
N TYR A 255 -6.63 25.70 0.73
CA TYR A 255 -7.72 25.40 1.68
C TYR A 255 -8.66 26.58 1.81
N ASP A 256 -9.95 26.37 1.53
CA ASP A 256 -11.03 27.31 1.77
C ASP A 256 -11.98 26.73 2.84
N PRO A 257 -12.09 27.36 4.02
CA PRO A 257 -12.98 26.86 5.08
C PRO A 257 -14.47 26.98 4.74
N LYS A 258 -14.85 27.78 3.74
CA LYS A 258 -16.24 27.91 3.26
C LYS A 258 -16.61 26.84 2.23
N ASN A 259 -15.59 26.27 1.54
CA ASN A 259 -15.73 25.19 0.58
C ASN A 259 -14.58 24.20 0.76
N PRO A 260 -14.58 23.41 1.87
CA PRO A 260 -13.44 22.60 2.23
C PRO A 260 -13.19 21.47 1.25
N ASN A 261 -11.99 21.43 0.69
CA ASN A 261 -11.50 20.31 -0.11
C ASN A 261 -10.89 19.26 0.84
N PRO A 262 -11.38 18.01 0.89
CA PRO A 262 -10.88 16.99 1.82
C PRO A 262 -9.41 16.62 1.61
N ALA A 263 -8.81 16.98 0.47
CA ALA A 263 -7.40 16.68 0.19
C ALA A 263 -6.41 17.63 0.85
N VAL A 264 -6.85 18.81 1.31
CA VAL A 264 -5.99 19.86 1.89
C VAL A 264 -6.62 20.42 3.15
N SER A 265 -5.82 21.06 4.00
CA SER A 265 -6.29 21.62 5.27
C SER A 265 -5.48 22.87 5.67
N SER A 266 -5.96 23.59 6.67
CA SER A 266 -5.14 24.54 7.43
C SER A 266 -4.09 23.84 8.31
N ALA A 267 -4.31 22.57 8.66
CA ALA A 267 -3.33 21.70 9.31
C ALA A 267 -2.23 21.26 8.33
N PRO A 268 -1.07 20.77 8.80
CA PRO A 268 -0.05 20.14 7.97
C PRO A 268 -0.51 18.75 7.49
N TYR A 269 -1.54 18.71 6.64
CA TYR A 269 -2.22 17.52 6.16
C TYR A 269 -2.46 17.58 4.65
N GLN A 270 -2.22 16.46 3.97
CA GLN A 270 -2.44 16.32 2.53
C GLN A 270 -2.91 14.92 2.17
N LEU A 271 -3.84 14.80 1.21
CA LEU A 271 -4.17 13.53 0.54
C LEU A 271 -3.75 13.58 -0.92
N PHE A 272 -3.23 12.45 -1.41
CA PHE A 272 -2.99 12.22 -2.83
C PHE A 272 -3.57 10.87 -3.26
N ASN A 273 -4.01 10.81 -4.52
CA ASN A 273 -4.10 9.55 -5.23
C ASN A 273 -2.70 9.13 -5.67
N ILE A 274 -2.39 7.84 -5.57
CA ILE A 274 -1.17 7.26 -6.11
C ILE A 274 -1.52 6.11 -7.04
N GLY A 275 -1.19 6.27 -8.32
CA GLY A 275 -1.58 5.41 -9.43
C GLY A 275 -0.80 5.76 -10.68
N ASN A 276 -1.13 5.15 -11.82
CA ASN A 276 -0.46 5.37 -13.11
C ASN A 276 -1.20 6.38 -14.00
N ASN A 277 -2.45 6.71 -13.67
CA ASN A 277 -3.31 7.55 -14.52
C ASN A 277 -3.53 6.96 -15.94
N SER A 278 -3.52 5.63 -16.03
CA SER A 278 -3.68 4.90 -17.30
C SER A 278 -4.44 3.59 -17.05
N PRO A 279 -5.80 3.63 -17.09
CA PRO A 279 -6.59 2.44 -16.85
C PRO A 279 -6.39 1.41 -17.98
N VAL A 280 -6.21 0.15 -17.60
CA VAL A 280 -6.01 -0.99 -18.50
C VAL A 280 -7.20 -1.93 -18.40
N ALA A 281 -7.70 -2.42 -19.53
CA ALA A 281 -8.74 -3.43 -19.54
C ALA A 281 -8.24 -4.75 -18.95
N LEU A 282 -9.10 -5.42 -18.16
CA LEU A 282 -8.73 -6.67 -17.48
C LEU A 282 -8.26 -7.75 -18.47
N MET A 283 -8.87 -7.80 -19.65
CA MET A 283 -8.47 -8.80 -20.68
C MET A 283 -7.11 -8.49 -21.28
N ASP A 284 -6.74 -7.21 -21.45
CA ASP A 284 -5.39 -6.83 -21.92
C ASP A 284 -4.34 -7.24 -20.86
N TYR A 285 -4.69 -7.10 -19.57
CA TYR A 285 -3.84 -7.57 -18.48
C TYR A 285 -3.65 -9.09 -18.49
N VAL A 286 -4.73 -9.87 -18.73
CA VAL A 286 -4.66 -11.33 -18.87
C VAL A 286 -3.79 -11.71 -20.08
N HIS A 287 -3.99 -11.06 -21.23
CA HIS A 287 -3.20 -11.32 -22.45
C HIS A 287 -1.71 -11.01 -22.26
N ALA A 288 -1.37 -9.98 -21.47
CA ALA A 288 0.02 -9.67 -21.14
C ALA A 288 0.66 -10.78 -20.29
N VAL A 289 -0.09 -11.38 -19.35
CA VAL A 289 0.38 -12.55 -18.57
C VAL A 289 0.59 -13.77 -19.47
N GLU A 290 -0.38 -14.08 -20.35
CA GLU A 290 -0.29 -15.17 -21.33
C GLU A 290 0.94 -15.00 -22.22
N LYS A 291 1.18 -13.79 -22.72
CA LYS A 291 2.33 -13.45 -23.56
C LYS A 291 3.64 -13.65 -22.82
N ALA A 292 3.73 -13.20 -21.56
CA ALA A 292 4.94 -13.35 -20.74
C ALA A 292 5.26 -14.82 -20.44
N LEU A 293 4.23 -15.66 -20.23
CA LEU A 293 4.37 -17.10 -20.00
C LEU A 293 4.51 -17.94 -21.28
N GLY A 294 4.20 -17.39 -22.46
CA GLY A 294 4.13 -18.15 -23.71
C GLY A 294 3.02 -19.22 -23.71
N LYS A 295 2.01 -19.10 -22.87
CA LYS A 295 0.96 -20.11 -22.64
C LYS A 295 -0.41 -19.45 -22.48
N LYS A 296 -1.45 -20.03 -23.06
CA LYS A 296 -2.84 -19.56 -22.94
C LYS A 296 -3.48 -20.05 -21.65
N GLY A 297 -4.28 -19.19 -21.04
CA GLY A 297 -5.05 -19.49 -19.82
C GLY A 297 -6.41 -20.14 -20.13
N LYS A 298 -6.90 -20.94 -19.19
CA LYS A 298 -8.24 -21.54 -19.20
C LYS A 298 -9.19 -20.63 -18.41
N ILE A 299 -9.88 -19.72 -19.10
CA ILE A 299 -10.69 -18.68 -18.48
C ILE A 299 -12.12 -19.16 -18.26
N VAL A 300 -12.62 -18.98 -17.04
CA VAL A 300 -14.04 -19.13 -16.68
C VAL A 300 -14.63 -17.76 -16.39
N TYR A 301 -15.56 -17.32 -17.21
CA TYR A 301 -16.22 -16.03 -17.02
C TYR A 301 -17.31 -16.11 -15.97
N LYS A 302 -17.32 -15.11 -15.06
CA LYS A 302 -18.28 -15.00 -13.95
C LYS A 302 -18.93 -13.61 -13.90
N GLU A 303 -20.03 -13.51 -13.19
CA GLU A 303 -20.66 -12.22 -12.86
C GLU A 303 -19.78 -11.39 -11.93
N ILE A 304 -20.08 -10.08 -11.84
CA ILE A 304 -19.37 -9.18 -10.92
C ILE A 304 -19.60 -9.61 -9.45
N GLN A 305 -18.55 -9.54 -8.65
CA GLN A 305 -18.67 -9.90 -7.23
C GLN A 305 -19.16 -8.73 -6.37
N PRO A 306 -19.89 -9.00 -5.27
CA PRO A 306 -20.25 -7.99 -4.30
C PRO A 306 -19.01 -7.21 -3.77
N GLY A 307 -19.14 -5.89 -3.74
CA GLY A 307 -18.06 -5.01 -3.29
C GLY A 307 -17.04 -4.64 -4.38
N ASP A 308 -17.08 -5.26 -5.56
CA ASP A 308 -16.24 -4.87 -6.70
C ASP A 308 -16.87 -3.71 -7.49
N VAL A 309 -16.02 -2.88 -8.09
CA VAL A 309 -16.41 -1.78 -8.99
C VAL A 309 -15.98 -2.11 -10.43
N PRO A 310 -16.75 -1.73 -11.47
CA PRO A 310 -16.40 -2.04 -12.86
C PRO A 310 -15.10 -1.40 -13.33
N SER A 311 -14.84 -0.15 -12.91
CA SER A 311 -13.66 0.60 -13.35
C SER A 311 -13.06 1.41 -12.22
N THR A 312 -11.72 1.51 -12.19
CA THR A 312 -10.99 2.47 -11.36
C THR A 312 -10.04 3.27 -12.24
N TYR A 313 -10.08 4.60 -12.07
CA TYR A 313 -9.22 5.54 -12.78
C TYR A 313 -8.84 6.69 -11.84
N ALA A 314 -7.55 6.86 -11.59
CA ALA A 314 -7.01 7.88 -10.69
C ALA A 314 -6.74 9.21 -11.42
N ASP A 315 -7.16 10.32 -10.84
CA ASP A 315 -6.53 11.61 -11.11
C ASP A 315 -5.34 11.75 -10.14
N VAL A 316 -4.14 11.70 -10.67
CA VAL A 316 -2.88 11.73 -9.92
C VAL A 316 -2.01 12.95 -10.24
N GLN A 317 -2.52 13.87 -11.05
CA GLN A 317 -1.76 15.04 -11.51
C GLN A 317 -1.17 15.85 -10.35
N ASN A 318 -1.96 16.04 -9.28
CA ASN A 318 -1.48 16.76 -8.10
C ASN A 318 -0.25 16.12 -7.44
N LEU A 319 -0.18 14.78 -7.40
CA LEU A 319 0.99 14.08 -6.87
C LEU A 319 2.18 14.23 -7.80
N PHE A 320 1.99 14.04 -9.11
CA PHE A 320 3.08 14.11 -10.09
C PHE A 320 3.74 15.48 -10.10
N GLU A 321 2.95 16.55 -10.04
CA GLU A 321 3.46 17.93 -9.91
C GLU A 321 4.18 18.16 -8.57
N TYR A 322 3.66 17.56 -7.48
CA TYR A 322 4.21 17.78 -6.15
C TYR A 322 5.57 17.12 -5.95
N ILE A 323 5.79 15.94 -6.55
CA ILE A 323 7.03 15.17 -6.41
C ILE A 323 7.94 15.22 -7.64
N ASP A 324 7.55 15.94 -8.69
CA ASP A 324 8.23 15.99 -10.00
C ASP A 324 8.59 14.58 -10.52
N PHE A 325 7.58 13.71 -10.57
CA PHE A 325 7.74 12.33 -11.03
C PHE A 325 6.42 11.78 -11.57
N LYS A 326 6.51 11.05 -12.70
CA LYS A 326 5.38 10.33 -13.30
C LYS A 326 5.79 8.88 -13.53
N PRO A 327 4.98 7.89 -13.09
CA PRO A 327 5.13 6.48 -13.46
C PRO A 327 5.23 6.30 -14.98
N SER A 328 6.09 5.38 -15.41
CA SER A 328 6.34 5.15 -16.83
C SER A 328 6.45 3.67 -17.22
N THR A 329 6.46 2.76 -16.25
CA THR A 329 6.55 1.32 -16.51
C THR A 329 5.28 0.82 -17.20
N THR A 330 5.44 0.21 -18.37
CA THR A 330 4.31 -0.39 -19.10
C THR A 330 3.84 -1.69 -18.44
N ILE A 331 2.59 -2.08 -18.73
CA ILE A 331 2.02 -3.33 -18.20
C ILE A 331 2.85 -4.54 -18.66
N GLU A 332 3.28 -4.56 -19.91
CA GLU A 332 4.06 -5.66 -20.47
C GLU A 332 5.42 -5.80 -19.77
N GLU A 333 6.12 -4.69 -19.55
CA GLU A 333 7.39 -4.70 -18.83
C GLU A 333 7.24 -5.18 -17.40
N GLY A 334 6.29 -4.60 -16.65
CA GLY A 334 6.08 -4.93 -15.25
C GLY A 334 5.58 -6.37 -15.02
N ILE A 335 4.70 -6.88 -15.91
CA ILE A 335 4.23 -8.28 -15.87
C ILE A 335 5.37 -9.23 -16.20
N LYS A 336 6.21 -8.91 -17.20
CA LYS A 336 7.36 -9.76 -17.53
C LYS A 336 8.27 -9.94 -16.31
N VAL A 337 8.65 -8.85 -15.66
CA VAL A 337 9.50 -8.91 -14.44
C VAL A 337 8.82 -9.72 -13.32
N PHE A 338 7.50 -9.58 -13.14
CA PHE A 338 6.77 -10.40 -12.19
C PHE A 338 6.83 -11.89 -12.53
N VAL A 339 6.55 -12.25 -13.77
CA VAL A 339 6.53 -13.64 -14.25
C VAL A 339 7.91 -14.28 -14.08
N ASP A 340 8.98 -13.58 -14.49
CA ASP A 340 10.36 -14.05 -14.33
C ASP A 340 10.67 -14.36 -12.85
N LYS A 341 10.30 -13.45 -11.95
CA LYS A 341 10.49 -13.65 -10.50
C LYS A 341 9.60 -14.74 -9.91
N TYR A 342 8.35 -14.84 -10.39
CA TYR A 342 7.45 -15.90 -9.98
C TYR A 342 7.99 -17.29 -10.32
N LEU A 343 8.51 -17.47 -11.54
CA LEU A 343 9.10 -18.73 -11.97
C LEU A 343 10.38 -19.06 -11.19
N GLU A 344 11.25 -18.06 -10.94
CA GLU A 344 12.44 -18.23 -10.08
C GLU A 344 12.09 -18.76 -8.70
N LEU A 345 11.09 -18.16 -8.02
CA LEU A 345 10.67 -18.53 -6.68
C LEU A 345 9.95 -19.89 -6.60
N ASN A 346 9.44 -20.41 -7.71
CA ASN A 346 8.69 -21.66 -7.76
C ASN A 346 9.40 -22.75 -8.63
N SER A 347 10.68 -22.55 -8.96
CA SER A 347 11.48 -23.50 -9.75
C SER A 347 12.12 -24.63 -8.93
N ASN A 348 11.81 -24.75 -7.63
CA ASN A 348 12.33 -25.76 -6.71
C ASN A 348 11.30 -26.87 -6.43
#